data_04cf48e14f8ae4c329ee5656dc94836e
#
_entry.id   04cf48e14f8ae4c329ee5656dc94836e
#
_cell.length_a   1.000
_cell.length_b   1.000
_cell.length_c   1.000
_cell.angle_alpha   90.00
_cell.angle_beta   90.00
_cell.angle_gamma   90.00
#
_symmetry.space_group_name_H-M   'P 1'
#
loop_
_entity.id
_entity.type
_entity.pdbx_description
1 polymer ?
#
loop_
_entity_poly.entity_id
_entity_poly.type
_entity_poly.pdbx_seq_one_letter_code
_entity_poly.pdbx_strand_id
1 'polypeptide(L)'
;MADNILKVSVEDGSIVDVNVLDIIDSARFNKTFIIYTVNGDKSNIFASILNEKEESYSLDTIRNQEEIDYINAEIDRVEEEIKGEV
;
A
#
# COMPACT_ATOMS: atom_id res chain seq x y z
N MET A 1 -9.50 -0.90 19.10
CA MET A 1 -9.34 -0.45 17.79
C MET A 1 -8.37 -1.29 17.01
N ALA A 2 -8.80 -1.88 15.96
CA ALA A 2 -7.94 -2.76 15.19
C ALA A 2 -6.98 -1.95 14.34
N ASP A 3 -5.72 -2.12 14.58
CA ASP A 3 -4.72 -1.54 13.71
C ASP A 3 -4.47 -2.52 12.59
N ASN A 4 -4.68 -2.07 11.38
CA ASN A 4 -4.41 -2.90 10.22
C ASN A 4 -2.91 -2.88 9.92
N ILE A 5 -2.16 -3.54 10.78
CA ILE A 5 -0.71 -3.60 10.64
C ILE A 5 -0.33 -4.89 9.95
N LEU A 6 0.51 -4.76 8.94
CA LEU A 6 0.99 -5.90 8.18
C LEU A 6 2.51 -5.90 8.20
N LYS A 7 3.08 -7.06 8.48
CA LYS A 7 4.54 -7.23 8.45
C LYS A 7 4.93 -7.66 7.05
N VAL A 8 5.78 -6.87 6.41
CA VAL A 8 6.15 -7.10 5.01
C VAL A 8 7.66 -7.04 4.85
N SER A 9 8.18 -7.73 3.84
CA SER A 9 9.58 -7.58 3.46
C SER A 9 9.67 -6.64 2.27
N VAL A 10 10.67 -5.78 2.29
CA VAL A 10 10.91 -4.83 1.21
C VAL A 10 12.11 -5.28 0.37
N GLU A 11 12.39 -4.55 -0.72
CA GLU A 11 13.36 -4.99 -1.70
C GLU A 11 14.76 -5.29 -1.17
N ASP A 12 15.19 -4.59 -0.13
CA ASP A 12 16.51 -4.83 0.45
C ASP A 12 16.55 -6.00 1.42
N GLY A 13 15.43 -6.69 1.60
CA GLY A 13 15.33 -7.82 2.51
C GLY A 13 14.92 -7.46 3.93
N SER A 14 14.79 -6.18 4.24
CA SER A 14 14.33 -5.74 5.56
C SER A 14 12.87 -6.07 5.76
N ILE A 15 12.49 -6.29 7.01
CA ILE A 15 11.09 -6.51 7.36
C ILE A 15 10.60 -5.28 8.10
N VAL A 16 9.48 -4.73 7.64
CA VAL A 16 8.90 -3.54 8.24
C VAL A 16 7.42 -3.76 8.54
N ASP A 17 6.92 -3.07 9.54
CA ASP A 17 5.50 -3.07 9.83
C ASP A 17 4.88 -1.86 9.15
N VAL A 18 3.81 -2.07 8.39
CA VAL A 18 3.13 -0.99 7.71
C VAL A 18 1.68 -0.92 8.19
N ASN A 19 1.14 0.28 8.21
CA ASN A 19 -0.26 0.49 8.55
C ASN A 19 -1.06 0.52 7.25
N VAL A 20 -1.88 -0.49 7.04
CA VAL A 20 -2.62 -0.64 5.79
C VAL A 20 -3.79 0.33 5.74
N LEU A 21 -3.85 1.16 4.72
CA LEU A 21 -4.97 2.04 4.48
C LEU A 21 -5.96 1.41 3.50
N ASP A 22 -5.46 0.74 2.47
CA ASP A 22 -6.32 0.11 1.49
C ASP A 22 -5.55 -0.97 0.74
N ILE A 23 -6.25 -2.00 0.30
CA ILE A 23 -5.70 -3.06 -0.55
C ILE A 23 -6.60 -3.15 -1.77
N ILE A 24 -6.00 -3.09 -2.94
CA ILE A 24 -6.73 -3.05 -4.20
C ILE A 24 -6.32 -4.22 -5.07
N ASP A 25 -7.26 -5.10 -5.35
CA ASP A 25 -7.04 -6.18 -6.31
C ASP A 25 -7.43 -5.64 -7.68
N SER A 26 -6.45 -5.45 -8.55
CA SER A 26 -6.68 -4.90 -9.86
C SER A 26 -6.73 -5.99 -10.93
N ALA A 27 -7.90 -6.21 -11.50
CA ALA A 27 -8.04 -7.13 -12.62
C ALA A 27 -7.36 -6.57 -13.87
N ARG A 28 -7.34 -5.25 -14.02
CA ARG A 28 -6.73 -4.60 -15.17
C ARG A 28 -5.25 -4.90 -15.28
N PHE A 29 -4.54 -4.85 -14.16
CA PHE A 29 -3.10 -5.07 -14.13
C PHE A 29 -2.73 -6.47 -13.63
N ASN A 30 -3.73 -7.24 -13.20
CA ASN A 30 -3.53 -8.57 -12.64
C ASN A 30 -2.54 -8.55 -11.48
N LYS A 31 -2.70 -7.55 -10.62
CA LYS A 31 -1.82 -7.34 -9.48
C LYS A 31 -2.63 -6.83 -8.29
N THR A 32 -2.08 -7.03 -7.11
CA THR A 32 -2.64 -6.46 -5.89
C THR A 32 -1.75 -5.30 -5.48
N PHE A 33 -2.37 -4.15 -5.20
CA PHE A 33 -1.67 -2.96 -4.71
C PHE A 33 -2.04 -2.71 -3.27
N ILE A 34 -1.10 -2.16 -2.52
CA ILE A 34 -1.34 -1.80 -1.13
C ILE A 34 -1.03 -0.31 -0.95
N ILE A 35 -1.91 0.39 -0.25
CA ILE A 35 -1.71 1.78 0.13
C ILE A 35 -1.52 1.78 1.65
N TYR A 36 -0.45 2.37 2.11
CA TYR A 36 -0.05 2.23 3.50
C TYR A 36 0.73 3.43 4.02
N THR A 37 0.87 3.48 5.34
CA THR A 37 1.77 4.42 5.99
C THR A 37 2.75 3.63 6.85
N VAL A 38 3.83 4.29 7.23
CA VAL A 38 4.83 3.68 8.10
C VAL A 38 4.83 4.46 9.42
N ASN A 39 4.87 3.73 10.53
CA ASN A 39 4.87 4.32 11.88
C ASN A 39 3.63 5.19 12.16
N GLY A 40 2.54 4.92 11.46
CA GLY A 40 1.30 5.66 11.65
C GLY A 40 1.33 7.10 11.15
N ASP A 41 2.35 7.46 10.37
CA ASP A 41 2.50 8.83 9.87
C ASP A 41 1.61 9.05 8.65
N LYS A 42 0.43 9.61 8.87
CA LYS A 42 -0.54 9.83 7.81
C LYS A 42 -0.18 10.96 6.86
N SER A 43 0.89 11.69 7.14
CA SER A 43 1.34 12.72 6.22
C SER A 43 2.20 12.15 5.09
N ASN A 44 2.61 10.89 5.20
CA ASN A 44 3.38 10.21 4.16
C ASN A 44 2.69 8.92 3.79
N ILE A 45 1.95 8.95 2.68
CA ILE A 45 1.22 7.80 2.19
C ILE A 45 2.00 7.16 1.04
N PHE A 46 2.19 5.86 1.12
CA PHE A 46 2.96 5.10 0.14
C PHE A 46 2.08 4.08 -0.53
N ALA A 47 2.53 3.62 -1.69
CA ALA A 47 1.87 2.52 -2.39
C ALA A 47 2.92 1.61 -2.99
N SER A 48 2.61 0.33 -3.02
CA SER A 48 3.50 -0.68 -3.57
C SER A 48 2.67 -1.83 -4.12
N ILE A 49 3.31 -2.74 -4.84
CA ILE A 49 2.70 -3.98 -5.27
C ILE A 49 2.82 -4.96 -4.12
N LEU A 50 1.72 -5.57 -3.72
CA LEU A 50 1.70 -6.54 -2.63
C LEU A 50 1.81 -7.95 -3.21
N ASN A 51 2.84 -8.66 -2.80
CA ASN A 51 3.01 -10.06 -3.16
C ASN A 51 2.76 -10.93 -1.95
N GLU A 52 1.86 -11.89 -2.09
CA GLU A 52 1.54 -12.83 -1.02
C GLU A 52 2.25 -14.14 -1.28
N LYS A 53 3.00 -14.61 -0.30
CA LYS A 53 3.63 -15.92 -0.31
C LYS A 53 3.03 -16.75 0.80
N GLU A 54 3.36 -18.03 0.86
CA GLU A 54 2.70 -18.97 1.76
C GLU A 54 2.49 -18.46 3.19
N GLU A 55 3.49 -17.83 3.77
CA GLU A 55 3.37 -17.34 5.15
C GLU A 55 3.88 -15.91 5.32
N SER A 56 4.04 -15.20 4.21
CA SER A 56 4.62 -13.87 4.30
C SER A 56 4.15 -13.00 3.16
N TYR A 57 4.38 -11.71 3.33
CA TYR A 57 4.05 -10.71 2.32
C TYR A 57 5.31 -9.95 1.97
N SER A 58 5.42 -9.56 0.71
CA SER A 58 6.52 -8.70 0.28
C SER A 58 5.99 -7.58 -0.58
N LEU A 59 6.73 -6.48 -0.62
CA LEU A 59 6.36 -5.31 -1.40
C LEU A 59 7.36 -5.10 -2.52
N ASP A 60 6.84 -4.80 -3.71
CA ASP A 60 7.65 -4.44 -4.86
C ASP A 60 7.33 -3.01 -5.26
N THR A 61 8.35 -2.32 -5.74
CA THR A 61 8.19 -0.96 -6.23
C THR A 61 7.36 -0.96 -7.51
N ILE A 62 6.42 -0.02 -7.60
CA ILE A 62 5.64 0.17 -8.82
C ILE A 62 6.50 0.93 -9.81
N ARG A 63 6.75 0.32 -10.98
CA ARG A 63 7.65 0.91 -12.00
C ARG A 63 6.94 1.25 -13.30
N ASN A 64 5.75 0.69 -13.52
CA ASN A 64 4.99 0.93 -14.74
C ASN A 64 4.21 2.24 -14.61
N GLN A 65 4.34 3.13 -15.60
CA GLN A 65 3.73 4.44 -15.52
C GLN A 65 2.20 4.38 -15.43
N GLU A 66 1.57 3.46 -16.13
CA GLU A 66 0.12 3.32 -16.05
C GLU A 66 -0.34 2.89 -14.65
N GLU A 67 0.45 2.04 -14.01
CA GLU A 67 0.15 1.61 -12.65
C GLU A 67 0.37 2.76 -11.66
N ILE A 68 1.42 3.54 -11.88
CA ILE A 68 1.70 4.71 -11.04
C ILE A 68 0.54 5.71 -11.13
N ASP A 69 0.07 5.99 -12.34
CA ASP A 69 -1.04 6.91 -12.55
C ASP A 69 -2.32 6.40 -11.90
N TYR A 70 -2.59 5.12 -12.04
CA TYR A 70 -3.75 4.49 -11.43
C TYR A 70 -3.70 4.59 -9.90
N ILE A 71 -2.56 4.26 -9.32
CA ILE A 71 -2.40 4.26 -7.86
C ILE A 71 -2.41 5.69 -7.31
N ASN A 72 -1.85 6.66 -8.04
CA ASN A 72 -1.91 8.05 -7.59
C ASN A 72 -3.34 8.54 -7.45
N ALA A 73 -4.21 8.13 -8.37
CA ALA A 73 -5.63 8.47 -8.26
C ALA A 73 -6.27 7.82 -7.03
N GLU A 74 -5.87 6.59 -6.70
CA GLU A 74 -6.39 5.91 -5.52
C GLU A 74 -5.86 6.54 -4.23
N ILE A 75 -4.60 6.96 -4.23
CA ILE A 75 -4.02 7.65 -3.08
C ILE A 75 -4.77 8.96 -2.83
N ASP A 76 -5.06 9.72 -3.88
CA ASP A 76 -5.81 10.96 -3.75
C ASP A 76 -7.17 10.70 -3.09
N ARG A 77 -7.83 9.63 -3.47
CA ARG A 77 -9.11 9.28 -2.90
C ARG A 77 -8.99 8.91 -1.42
N VAL A 78 -7.95 8.16 -1.06
CA VAL A 78 -7.70 7.80 0.33
C VAL A 78 -7.40 9.05 1.15
N GLU A 79 -6.61 9.97 0.62
CA GLU A 79 -6.32 11.23 1.30
C GLU A 79 -7.58 12.06 1.54
N GLU A 80 -8.47 12.07 0.57
CA GLU A 80 -9.75 12.75 0.71
C GLU A 80 -10.58 12.16 1.84
N GLU A 81 -10.60 10.85 1.96
CA GLU A 81 -11.32 10.18 3.03
C GLU A 81 -10.74 10.53 4.39
N ILE A 82 -9.42 10.57 4.49
CA ILE A 82 -8.75 10.91 5.74
C ILE A 82 -9.08 12.34 6.14
N LYS A 83 -9.04 13.27 5.19
CA LYS A 83 -9.38 14.66 5.46
C LYS A 83 -10.84 14.85 5.83
N GLY A 84 -11.70 14.03 5.24
CA GLY A 84 -13.13 14.13 5.49
C GLY A 84 -13.54 13.65 6.87
N GLU A 85 -12.67 12.95 7.57
CA GLU A 85 -12.96 12.43 8.90
C GLU A 85 -12.73 13.43 10.02
N VAL A 86 -12.22 14.57 9.72
CA VAL A 86 -11.87 15.57 10.75
C VAL A 86 -13.07 16.38 11.20
#